data_de7a805decd159e206d8a3d3108b52e6
#
_entry.id   de7a805decd159e206d8a3d3108b52e6
#
_cell.length_a   1.000
_cell.length_b   1.000
_cell.length_c   1.000
_cell.angle_alpha   90.00
_cell.angle_beta   90.00
_cell.angle_gamma   90.00
#
_symmetry.space_group_name_H-M   'P 1'
#
loop_
_entity.id
_entity.type
_entity.pdbx_description
1 polymer ?
#
loop_
_entity_poly.entity_id
_entity_poly.type
_entity_poly.pdbx_seq_one_letter_code
_entity_poly.pdbx_strand_id
1 'polypeptide(L)'
;PSFTRPNVEHLFPISIEKTARLWGRDRLEAADYGSDKTAEYIIKDASVTEEIEISEDIFTPDRLKYRATLDVIVRVYDTQSMAKAETEVVAWRELYIPANTDIAEKEKYWNGMVLKLFDEFNRKMDKNIRQYLNMYVKNNNYIQTYD
;
A
#
# COMPACT_ATOMS: atom_id res chain seq x y z
N PRO A 1 4.30 -6.83 -9.89
CA PRO A 1 4.49 -5.60 -10.68
C PRO A 1 4.68 -5.89 -12.15
N SER A 2 4.24 -4.99 -12.99
CA SER A 2 4.44 -5.07 -14.44
C SER A 2 5.62 -4.20 -14.85
N PHE A 3 6.35 -4.64 -15.88
CA PHE A 3 7.48 -3.88 -16.43
C PHE A 3 7.14 -3.20 -17.75
N THR A 4 5.87 -3.25 -18.17
CA THR A 4 5.41 -2.65 -19.43
C THR A 4 4.42 -1.53 -19.16
N ARG A 5 4.53 -0.45 -19.97
CA ARG A 5 3.58 0.66 -19.86
C ARG A 5 2.14 0.19 -20.10
N PRO A 6 1.16 0.78 -19.42
CA PRO A 6 1.27 2.01 -18.63
C PRO A 6 1.85 1.85 -17.23
N ASN A 7 2.30 0.67 -16.84
CA ASN A 7 2.85 0.41 -15.53
C ASN A 7 4.29 0.92 -15.41
N VAL A 8 4.57 1.70 -14.38
CA VAL A 8 5.86 2.36 -14.18
C VAL A 8 6.41 2.18 -12.77
N GLU A 9 5.85 1.28 -11.97
CA GLU A 9 6.29 1.06 -10.58
C GLU A 9 7.76 0.68 -10.50
N HIS A 10 8.29 0.02 -11.51
CA HIS A 10 9.71 -0.38 -11.58
C HIS A 10 10.66 0.81 -11.74
N LEU A 11 10.16 1.98 -12.14
CA LEU A 11 10.97 3.19 -12.29
C LEU A 11 11.09 3.98 -10.99
N PHE A 12 10.29 3.66 -9.98
CA PHE A 12 10.27 4.39 -8.73
C PHE A 12 11.48 4.04 -7.86
N PRO A 13 12.13 5.03 -7.23
CA PRO A 13 13.24 4.76 -6.30
C PRO A 13 12.82 3.92 -5.10
N ILE A 14 11.56 4.13 -4.63
CA ILE A 14 10.99 3.37 -3.52
C ILE A 14 10.01 2.36 -4.08
N SER A 15 10.27 1.07 -3.87
CA SER A 15 9.39 0.00 -4.31
C SER A 15 8.18 -0.10 -3.39
N ILE A 16 6.97 0.08 -3.93
CA ILE A 16 5.73 -0.05 -3.18
C ILE A 16 5.56 -1.47 -2.68
N GLU A 17 5.83 -2.48 -3.52
CA GLU A 17 5.72 -3.88 -3.14
C GLU A 17 6.66 -4.25 -1.99
N LYS A 18 7.94 -3.86 -2.10
CA LYS A 18 8.93 -4.13 -1.07
C LYS A 18 8.58 -3.48 0.25
N THR A 19 8.17 -2.21 0.19
CA THR A 19 7.76 -1.45 1.38
C THR A 19 6.55 -2.08 2.04
N ALA A 20 5.56 -2.51 1.24
CA ALA A 20 4.37 -3.18 1.75
C ALA A 20 4.71 -4.51 2.44
N ARG A 21 5.64 -5.29 1.89
CA ARG A 21 6.09 -6.54 2.51
C ARG A 21 6.79 -6.31 3.83
N LEU A 22 7.65 -5.30 3.90
CA LEU A 22 8.34 -4.95 5.15
C LEU A 22 7.35 -4.47 6.20
N TRP A 23 6.39 -3.65 5.80
CA TRP A 23 5.33 -3.21 6.68
C TRP A 23 4.58 -4.38 7.29
N GLY A 24 4.16 -5.33 6.45
CA GLY A 24 3.40 -6.49 6.88
C GLY A 24 4.20 -7.37 7.83
N ARG A 25 5.46 -7.65 7.49
CA ARG A 25 6.33 -8.45 8.35
C ARG A 25 6.48 -7.81 9.72
N ASP A 26 6.81 -6.53 9.77
CA ASP A 26 7.06 -5.84 11.04
C ASP A 26 5.80 -5.77 11.89
N ARG A 27 4.65 -5.48 11.29
CA ARG A 27 3.38 -5.36 12.01
C ARG A 27 2.86 -6.70 12.49
N LEU A 28 2.95 -7.75 11.68
CA LEU A 28 2.46 -9.07 12.04
C LEU A 28 3.38 -9.75 13.07
N GLU A 29 4.68 -9.50 13.03
CA GLU A 29 5.60 -9.99 14.05
C GLU A 29 5.38 -9.30 15.39
N ALA A 30 5.01 -8.01 15.38
CA ALA A 30 4.72 -7.26 16.59
C ALA A 30 3.42 -7.71 17.25
N ALA A 31 2.46 -8.22 16.48
CA ALA A 31 1.18 -8.72 16.99
C ALA A 31 1.33 -10.16 17.43
N ASP A 32 1.05 -10.46 18.68
CA ASP A 32 1.18 -11.81 19.22
C ASP A 32 -0.09 -12.61 18.95
N TYR A 33 -0.04 -13.49 17.95
CA TYR A 33 -1.18 -14.31 17.55
C TYR A 33 -1.32 -15.63 18.30
N GLY A 34 -0.27 -16.06 19.00
CA GLY A 34 -0.26 -17.36 19.65
C GLY A 34 0.15 -18.49 18.69
N SER A 35 0.42 -19.67 19.26
CA SER A 35 1.01 -20.80 18.53
C SER A 35 0.02 -21.55 17.63
N ASP A 36 -1.27 -21.46 17.92
CA ASP A 36 -2.34 -22.15 17.18
C ASP A 36 -2.95 -21.29 16.07
N LYS A 37 -2.38 -20.13 15.80
CA LYS A 37 -2.88 -19.19 14.79
C LYS A 37 -1.85 -19.00 13.69
N THR A 38 -2.35 -18.83 12.47
CA THR A 38 -1.53 -18.55 11.30
C THR A 38 -2.05 -17.29 10.64
N ALA A 39 -1.15 -16.38 10.32
CA ALA A 39 -1.50 -15.14 9.61
C ALA A 39 -0.90 -15.16 8.21
N GLU A 40 -1.69 -14.73 7.23
CA GLU A 40 -1.23 -14.53 5.86
C GLU A 40 -1.36 -13.06 5.51
N TYR A 41 -0.36 -12.54 4.81
CA TYR A 41 -0.33 -11.18 4.31
C TYR A 41 -0.15 -11.26 2.79
N ILE A 42 -1.20 -10.90 2.06
CA ILE A 42 -1.26 -11.10 0.61
C ILE A 42 -1.34 -9.74 -0.08
N ILE A 43 -0.31 -9.42 -0.87
CA ILE A 43 -0.30 -8.22 -1.69
C ILE A 43 -0.97 -8.57 -3.02
N LYS A 44 -2.19 -8.07 -3.24
CA LYS A 44 -2.94 -8.31 -4.47
C LYS A 44 -2.53 -7.37 -5.59
N ASP A 45 -2.19 -6.13 -5.25
CA ASP A 45 -1.80 -5.12 -6.22
C ASP A 45 -0.83 -4.14 -5.54
N ALA A 46 0.27 -3.86 -6.19
CA ALA A 46 1.25 -2.86 -5.78
C ALA A 46 1.77 -2.22 -7.06
N SER A 47 0.98 -1.33 -7.64
CA SER A 47 1.23 -0.82 -8.98
C SER A 47 1.20 0.69 -9.04
N VAL A 48 1.86 1.23 -10.06
CA VAL A 48 1.76 2.63 -10.46
C VAL A 48 1.56 2.67 -11.97
N THR A 49 0.57 3.43 -12.41
CA THR A 49 0.35 3.69 -13.83
C THR A 49 0.69 5.13 -14.18
N GLU A 50 1.14 5.34 -15.41
CA GLU A 50 1.43 6.65 -15.97
C GLU A 50 0.59 6.84 -17.22
N GLU A 51 -0.14 7.95 -17.29
CA GLU A 51 -0.92 8.33 -18.48
C GLU A 51 -0.58 9.77 -18.83
N ILE A 52 -0.50 10.06 -20.13
CA ILE A 52 -0.28 11.42 -20.61
C ILE A 52 -1.63 12.07 -20.88
N GLU A 53 -1.79 13.31 -20.39
CA GLU A 53 -2.94 14.15 -20.70
C GLU A 53 -2.46 15.28 -21.59
N ILE A 54 -2.97 15.31 -22.83
CA ILE A 54 -2.60 16.31 -23.81
C ILE A 54 -3.31 17.62 -23.47
N SER A 55 -2.54 18.70 -23.38
CA SER A 55 -3.09 20.04 -23.17
C SER A 55 -3.78 20.55 -24.42
N GLU A 56 -4.93 21.18 -24.24
CA GLU A 56 -5.63 21.89 -25.33
C GLU A 56 -5.06 23.29 -25.58
N ASP A 57 -4.27 23.79 -24.63
CA ASP A 57 -3.68 25.12 -24.69
C ASP A 57 -2.20 25.00 -25.07
N ILE A 58 -1.80 25.72 -26.15
CA ILE A 58 -0.42 25.69 -26.64
C ILE A 58 0.59 26.30 -25.67
N PHE A 59 0.13 27.11 -24.71
CA PHE A 59 1.01 27.71 -23.69
C PHE A 59 1.14 26.88 -22.41
N THR A 60 0.37 25.80 -22.28
CA THR A 60 0.38 24.93 -21.12
C THR A 60 0.97 23.58 -21.53
N PRO A 61 1.98 23.06 -20.81
CA PRO A 61 2.53 21.75 -21.15
C PRO A 61 1.50 20.64 -20.91
N ASP A 62 1.66 19.54 -21.62
CA ASP A 62 0.94 18.31 -21.33
C ASP A 62 1.25 17.87 -19.89
N ARG A 63 0.36 17.10 -19.30
CA ARG A 63 0.53 16.58 -17.94
C ARG A 63 0.72 15.08 -17.96
N LEU A 64 1.47 14.60 -16.98
CA LEU A 64 1.53 13.18 -16.67
C LEU A 64 0.68 12.93 -15.44
N LYS A 65 -0.20 11.93 -15.53
CA LYS A 65 -1.01 11.45 -14.43
C LYS A 65 -0.45 10.14 -13.94
N TYR A 66 -0.11 10.09 -12.67
CA TYR A 66 0.31 8.87 -12.00
C TYR A 66 -0.79 8.41 -11.06
N ARG A 67 -1.04 7.10 -11.03
CA ARG A 67 -1.92 6.51 -10.05
C ARG A 67 -1.21 5.34 -9.40
N ALA A 68 -0.98 5.43 -8.10
CA ALA A 68 -0.42 4.37 -7.29
C ALA A 68 -1.55 3.64 -6.58
N THR A 69 -1.50 2.31 -6.58
CA THR A 69 -2.50 1.46 -5.93
C THR A 69 -1.80 0.42 -5.08
N LEU A 70 -2.29 0.24 -3.87
CA LEU A 70 -1.84 -0.82 -2.97
C LEU A 70 -3.08 -1.54 -2.43
N ASP A 71 -3.17 -2.84 -2.71
CA ASP A 71 -4.28 -3.69 -2.29
C ASP A 71 -3.70 -4.88 -1.54
N VAL A 72 -4.06 -5.02 -0.27
CA VAL A 72 -3.53 -6.05 0.63
C VAL A 72 -4.65 -6.73 1.38
N ILE A 73 -4.57 -8.05 1.47
CA ILE A 73 -5.44 -8.86 2.32
C ILE A 73 -4.62 -9.38 3.50
N VAL A 74 -5.15 -9.27 4.70
CA VAL A 74 -4.64 -9.95 5.90
C VAL A 74 -5.67 -10.98 6.33
N ARG A 75 -5.23 -12.22 6.50
CA ARG A 75 -6.08 -13.36 6.83
C ARG A 75 -5.47 -14.10 8.02
N VAL A 76 -6.29 -14.37 9.02
CA VAL A 76 -5.86 -15.09 10.23
C VAL A 76 -6.69 -16.36 10.37
N TYR A 77 -6.02 -17.49 10.56
CA TYR A 77 -6.66 -18.79 10.76
C TYR A 77 -6.39 -19.28 12.17
N ASP A 78 -7.41 -19.90 12.76
CA ASP A 78 -7.25 -20.73 13.93
C ASP A 78 -7.15 -22.19 13.45
N THR A 79 -6.00 -22.83 13.67
CA THR A 79 -5.75 -24.18 13.15
C THR A 79 -6.55 -25.26 13.86
N GLN A 80 -7.02 -25.00 15.09
CA GLN A 80 -7.80 -25.96 15.85
C GLN A 80 -9.30 -25.87 15.54
N SER A 81 -9.87 -24.67 15.59
CA SER A 81 -11.29 -24.46 15.37
C SER A 81 -11.66 -24.33 13.89
N MET A 82 -10.67 -24.17 13.01
CA MET A 82 -10.85 -23.87 11.60
C MET A 82 -11.53 -22.51 11.37
N ALA A 83 -11.61 -21.67 12.38
CA ALA A 83 -12.14 -20.31 12.24
C ALA A 83 -11.16 -19.44 11.46
N LYS A 84 -11.72 -18.52 10.69
CA LYS A 84 -10.96 -17.61 9.83
C LYS A 84 -11.51 -16.19 9.93
N ALA A 85 -10.62 -15.22 9.98
CA ALA A 85 -10.96 -13.81 9.85
C ALA A 85 -10.11 -13.19 8.76
N GLU A 86 -10.66 -12.24 8.02
CA GLU A 86 -10.00 -11.64 6.88
C GLU A 86 -10.36 -10.17 6.79
N THR A 87 -9.39 -9.34 6.42
CA THR A 87 -9.63 -7.95 6.09
C THR A 87 -8.84 -7.56 4.84
N GLU A 88 -9.41 -6.68 4.05
CA GLU A 88 -8.77 -6.16 2.85
C GLU A 88 -8.73 -4.63 2.92
N VAL A 89 -7.60 -4.07 2.53
CA VAL A 89 -7.42 -2.62 2.42
C VAL A 89 -6.92 -2.27 1.04
N VAL A 90 -7.62 -1.34 0.40
CA VAL A 90 -7.18 -0.72 -0.85
C VAL A 90 -6.88 0.74 -0.57
N ALA A 91 -5.66 1.15 -0.85
CA ALA A 91 -5.25 2.55 -0.79
C ALA A 91 -4.77 2.98 -2.17
N TRP A 92 -5.03 4.22 -2.53
CA TRP A 92 -4.58 4.75 -3.82
C TRP A 92 -4.31 6.25 -3.71
N ARG A 93 -3.42 6.73 -4.59
CA ARG A 93 -3.09 8.15 -4.73
C ARG A 93 -2.90 8.50 -6.19
N GLU A 94 -3.30 9.70 -6.55
CA GLU A 94 -3.06 10.24 -7.87
C GLU A 94 -2.14 11.46 -7.78
N LEU A 95 -1.36 11.67 -8.83
CA LEU A 95 -0.41 12.77 -8.92
C LEU A 95 -0.40 13.27 -10.36
N TYR A 96 -0.49 14.59 -10.53
CA TYR A 96 -0.38 15.24 -11.82
C TYR A 96 0.84 16.14 -11.82
N ILE A 97 1.71 16.00 -12.81
CA ILE A 97 2.89 16.84 -12.96
C ILE A 97 3.03 17.25 -14.43
N PRO A 98 3.67 18.39 -14.72
CA PRO A 98 3.95 18.77 -16.11
C PRO A 98 4.80 17.72 -16.82
N ALA A 99 4.48 17.42 -18.07
CA ALA A 99 5.17 16.39 -18.84
C ALA A 99 6.65 16.70 -19.05
N ASN A 100 7.04 17.98 -19.01
CA ASN A 100 8.41 18.43 -19.18
C ASN A 100 9.21 18.46 -17.85
N THR A 101 8.68 17.92 -16.77
CA THR A 101 9.38 17.82 -15.49
C THR A 101 10.59 16.88 -15.64
N ASP A 102 11.76 17.32 -15.15
CA ASP A 102 12.95 16.48 -15.21
C ASP A 102 12.88 15.30 -14.24
N ILE A 103 13.77 14.32 -14.44
CA ILE A 103 13.71 13.07 -13.66
C ILE A 103 13.96 13.29 -12.17
N ALA A 104 14.85 14.21 -11.81
CA ALA A 104 15.13 14.46 -10.39
C ALA A 104 13.89 15.02 -9.67
N GLU A 105 13.16 15.94 -10.31
CA GLU A 105 11.92 16.46 -9.76
C GLU A 105 10.82 15.40 -9.76
N LYS A 106 10.72 14.58 -10.81
CA LYS A 106 9.77 13.46 -10.84
C LYS A 106 9.96 12.53 -9.66
N GLU A 107 11.20 12.18 -9.34
CA GLU A 107 11.50 11.28 -8.23
C GLU A 107 11.06 11.85 -6.90
N LYS A 108 11.18 13.16 -6.70
CA LYS A 108 10.69 13.83 -5.49
C LYS A 108 9.16 13.73 -5.40
N TYR A 109 8.45 13.97 -6.49
CA TYR A 109 7.01 13.85 -6.53
C TYR A 109 6.55 12.41 -6.30
N TRP A 110 7.23 11.45 -6.92
CA TRP A 110 6.93 10.02 -6.74
C TRP A 110 7.12 9.59 -5.29
N ASN A 111 8.23 10.00 -4.68
CA ASN A 111 8.51 9.68 -3.28
C ASN A 111 7.44 10.27 -2.35
N GLY A 112 7.04 11.51 -2.62
CA GLY A 112 5.96 12.15 -1.85
C GLY A 112 4.63 11.41 -2.00
N MET A 113 4.31 10.97 -3.19
CA MET A 113 3.10 10.18 -3.45
C MET A 113 3.13 8.84 -2.70
N VAL A 114 4.26 8.14 -2.73
CA VAL A 114 4.42 6.86 -2.03
C VAL A 114 4.27 7.03 -0.52
N LEU A 115 4.85 8.09 0.04
CA LEU A 115 4.72 8.39 1.46
C LEU A 115 3.25 8.61 1.85
N LYS A 116 2.51 9.37 1.07
CA LYS A 116 1.08 9.60 1.30
C LYS A 116 0.26 8.31 1.15
N LEU A 117 0.61 7.48 0.19
CA LEU A 117 -0.04 6.19 -0.03
C LEU A 117 0.09 5.32 1.22
N PHE A 118 1.31 5.19 1.77
CA PHE A 118 1.55 4.37 2.94
C PHE A 118 0.98 4.96 4.22
N ASP A 119 0.91 6.28 4.33
CA ASP A 119 0.23 6.93 5.45
C ASP A 119 -1.24 6.53 5.50
N GLU A 120 -1.93 6.59 4.37
CA GLU A 120 -3.32 6.18 4.26
C GLU A 120 -3.49 4.67 4.46
N PHE A 121 -2.62 3.87 3.82
CA PHE A 121 -2.64 2.42 3.95
C PHE A 121 -2.48 2.00 5.42
N ASN A 122 -1.49 2.55 6.10
CA ASN A 122 -1.21 2.26 7.50
C ASN A 122 -2.42 2.56 8.38
N ARG A 123 -3.02 3.73 8.20
CA ARG A 123 -4.18 4.14 8.98
C ARG A 123 -5.37 3.21 8.77
N LYS A 124 -5.66 2.86 7.52
CA LYS A 124 -6.77 1.96 7.18
C LYS A 124 -6.51 0.55 7.68
N MET A 125 -5.31 0.05 7.51
CA MET A 125 -4.97 -1.32 7.91
C MET A 125 -4.99 -1.47 9.43
N ASP A 126 -4.42 -0.52 10.17
CA ASP A 126 -4.46 -0.56 11.63
C ASP A 126 -5.89 -0.54 12.15
N LYS A 127 -6.75 0.28 11.56
CA LYS A 127 -8.17 0.33 11.91
C LYS A 127 -8.85 -1.02 11.64
N ASN A 128 -8.59 -1.62 10.49
CA ASN A 128 -9.23 -2.88 10.10
C ASN A 128 -8.74 -4.06 10.94
N ILE A 129 -7.45 -4.11 11.25
CA ILE A 129 -6.91 -5.14 12.13
C ILE A 129 -7.57 -5.05 13.51
N ARG A 130 -7.68 -3.84 14.05
CA ARG A 130 -8.32 -3.60 15.35
C ARG A 130 -9.78 -4.02 15.34
N GLN A 131 -10.50 -3.70 14.26
CA GLN A 131 -11.93 -3.95 14.16
C GLN A 131 -12.28 -5.42 13.89
N TYR A 132 -11.53 -6.09 13.01
CA TYR A 132 -11.89 -7.40 12.48
C TYR A 132 -11.01 -8.54 12.95
N LEU A 133 -9.79 -8.27 13.41
CA LEU A 133 -8.81 -9.32 13.71
C LEU A 133 -8.34 -9.32 15.16
N ASN A 134 -8.73 -8.36 15.99
CA ASN A 134 -8.20 -8.23 17.33
C ASN A 134 -8.52 -9.46 18.21
N MET A 135 -9.61 -10.16 17.93
CA MET A 135 -9.96 -11.38 18.66
C MET A 135 -8.95 -12.51 18.47
N TYR A 136 -8.15 -12.44 17.40
CA TYR A 136 -7.13 -13.41 17.06
C TYR A 136 -5.74 -13.01 17.56
N VAL A 137 -5.61 -11.80 18.12
CA VAL A 137 -4.34 -11.29 18.63
C VAL A 137 -4.30 -11.58 20.12
N LYS A 138 -3.24 -12.29 20.57
CA LYS A 138 -3.06 -12.71 21.95
C LYS A 138 -2.82 -11.52 22.88
N ASN A 139 -2.18 -10.47 22.40
CA ASN A 139 -1.88 -9.25 23.13
C ASN A 139 -2.31 -8.04 22.28
N ASN A 140 -3.26 -7.25 22.79
CA ASN A 140 -3.81 -6.11 22.07
C ASN A 140 -3.00 -4.83 22.21
N ASN A 141 -1.89 -4.82 22.95
CA ASN A 141 -1.11 -3.60 23.16
C ASN A 141 -0.65 -2.97 21.86
N TYR A 142 -0.26 -3.81 20.90
CA TYR A 142 0.14 -3.33 19.56
C TYR A 142 -0.97 -2.53 18.88
N ILE A 143 -2.20 -3.02 18.93
CA ILE A 143 -3.34 -2.40 18.27
C ILE A 143 -3.74 -1.12 19.00
N GLN A 144 -3.71 -1.12 20.33
CA GLN A 144 -4.11 0.00 21.15
C GLN A 144 -3.20 1.22 20.98
N THR A 145 -1.94 1.02 20.61
CA THR A 145 -0.99 2.13 20.43
C THR A 145 -1.33 3.03 19.24
N TYR A 146 -2.23 2.60 18.38
CA TYR A 146 -2.61 3.33 17.16
C TYR A 146 -3.96 4.07 17.28
N ASP A 147 -4.47 4.15 18.47
CA ASP A 147 -5.72 4.91 18.72
C ASP A 147 -5.47 6.45 18.74
#